data_2e04dc467c5e93feebab781288e92abf
#
_entry.id   2e04dc467c5e93feebab781288e92abf
#
_cell.length_a   1.000
_cell.length_b   1.000
_cell.length_c   1.000
_cell.angle_alpha   90.00
_cell.angle_beta   90.00
_cell.angle_gamma   90.00
#
_symmetry.space_group_name_H-M   'P 1'
#
loop_
_entity.id
_entity.type
_entity.pdbx_description
1 polymer ?
#
loop_
_entity_poly.entity_id
_entity_poly.type
_entity_poly.pdbx_seq_one_letter_code
_entity_poly.pdbx_strand_id
1 'polypeptide(L)'
;HRRCGFFIPLLFMIFYFSGTGNSKWIAEQLAGVLKEQLIFIPEAMRNAVTHYELADKEKVGFVFPIYSWGPPPIVLQFLQGLSLSNYHSQYFFFVCSCGDDTGLAQQVFCDAVAAKRWRCDAGFSVTMPNNYVLLPGFDVDSKEVEKRKLDDAVQRVAEVGEMIEERTKSFQCNEGRFPFIKTKLINPLFIKKGISVGKFHVTDACIACKRCEKVCPMLNIVMVGW
;
A
#
# COMPACT_ATOMS: atom_id res chain seq x y z
N HIS A 1 37.11 -2.14 22.40
CA HIS A 1 36.65 -1.22 21.34
C HIS A 1 35.14 -1.37 21.19
N ARG A 2 34.36 -0.51 21.89
CA ARG A 2 32.92 -0.35 21.67
C ARG A 2 32.77 0.45 20.39
N ARG A 3 32.22 -0.15 19.34
CA ARG A 3 31.75 0.59 18.18
C ARG A 3 30.51 1.38 18.61
N CYS A 4 30.67 2.69 18.82
CA CYS A 4 29.54 3.62 18.83
C CYS A 4 28.96 3.61 17.40
N GLY A 5 27.90 2.84 17.20
CA GLY A 5 27.04 3.03 16.05
C GLY A 5 26.36 4.40 16.23
N PHE A 6 26.60 5.31 15.30
CA PHE A 6 25.79 6.52 15.17
C PHE A 6 24.37 6.05 14.88
N PHE A 7 23.51 6.09 15.88
CA PHE A 7 22.07 5.95 15.73
C PHE A 7 21.59 7.26 15.13
N ILE A 8 21.42 7.29 13.81
CA ILE A 8 20.67 8.36 13.16
C ILE A 8 19.22 8.05 13.55
N PRO A 9 18.55 8.89 14.35
CA PRO A 9 17.13 8.68 14.62
C PRO A 9 16.40 8.78 13.29
N LEU A 10 15.84 7.67 12.84
CA LEU A 10 14.95 7.62 11.70
C LEU A 10 13.73 8.48 12.05
N LEU A 11 13.49 9.54 11.27
CA LEU A 11 12.45 10.52 11.57
C LEU A 11 11.06 10.05 11.10
N PHE A 12 10.99 8.86 10.42
CA PHE A 12 9.74 8.37 9.82
C PHE A 12 9.80 6.86 9.56
N MET A 13 8.65 6.25 9.58
CA MET A 13 8.47 4.84 9.28
C MET A 13 7.34 4.69 8.26
N ILE A 14 7.63 4.10 7.10
CA ILE A 14 6.63 3.84 6.08
C ILE A 14 6.43 2.33 5.92
N PHE A 15 5.27 1.85 6.32
CA PHE A 15 4.80 0.50 6.03
C PHE A 15 4.18 0.45 4.65
N TYR A 16 4.60 -0.47 3.79
CA TYR A 16 4.02 -0.55 2.47
C TYR A 16 3.65 -1.97 2.06
N PHE A 17 2.61 -2.06 1.24
CA PHE A 17 2.23 -3.26 0.51
C PHE A 17 2.09 -2.92 -0.98
N SER A 18 2.61 -3.80 -1.85
CA SER A 18 2.47 -3.68 -3.28
C SER A 18 2.41 -5.06 -3.92
N GLY A 19 1.38 -5.32 -4.74
CA GLY A 19 1.26 -6.55 -5.51
C GLY A 19 2.02 -6.51 -6.83
N THR A 20 1.97 -5.40 -7.55
CA THR A 20 2.43 -5.25 -8.94
C THR A 20 3.45 -4.14 -9.17
N GLY A 21 3.80 -3.37 -8.12
CA GLY A 21 4.86 -2.36 -8.18
C GLY A 21 4.40 -0.92 -7.98
N ASN A 22 3.17 -0.53 -8.35
CA ASN A 22 2.70 0.86 -8.26
C ASN A 22 2.87 1.47 -6.86
N SER A 23 2.34 0.82 -5.82
CA SER A 23 2.48 1.32 -4.45
C SER A 23 3.91 1.25 -3.94
N LYS A 24 4.73 0.29 -4.40
CA LYS A 24 6.15 0.22 -4.08
C LYS A 24 6.88 1.45 -4.61
N TRP A 25 6.64 1.79 -5.88
CA TRP A 25 7.23 2.98 -6.48
C TRP A 25 6.86 4.25 -5.70
N ILE A 26 5.58 4.43 -5.34
CA ILE A 26 5.14 5.56 -4.52
C ILE A 26 5.88 5.58 -3.18
N ALA A 27 5.98 4.45 -2.49
CA ALA A 27 6.67 4.34 -1.22
C ALA A 27 8.16 4.71 -1.33
N GLU A 28 8.83 4.24 -2.40
CA GLU A 28 10.24 4.55 -2.67
C GLU A 28 10.46 6.05 -2.99
N GLN A 29 9.56 6.68 -3.76
CA GLN A 29 9.64 8.12 -4.02
C GLN A 29 9.48 8.92 -2.72
N LEU A 30 8.45 8.62 -1.91
CA LEU A 30 8.24 9.27 -0.63
C LEU A 30 9.41 9.05 0.33
N ALA A 31 9.95 7.84 0.42
CA ALA A 31 11.10 7.55 1.25
C ALA A 31 12.35 8.32 0.81
N GLY A 32 12.56 8.46 -0.50
CA GLY A 32 13.69 9.24 -1.05
C GLY A 32 13.61 10.72 -0.67
N VAL A 33 12.42 11.34 -0.76
CA VAL A 33 12.19 12.72 -0.35
C VAL A 33 12.33 12.89 1.16
N LEU A 34 11.77 11.97 1.93
CA LEU A 34 11.66 12.06 3.40
C LEU A 34 12.85 11.42 4.14
N LYS A 35 13.77 10.74 3.44
CA LYS A 35 14.94 9.98 3.99
C LYS A 35 14.54 8.89 4.98
N GLU A 36 13.63 8.00 4.59
CA GLU A 36 12.86 7.13 5.48
C GLU A 36 13.17 5.65 5.35
N GLN A 37 12.85 4.89 6.43
CA GLN A 37 12.86 3.45 6.39
C GLN A 37 11.56 2.90 5.79
N LEU A 38 11.70 2.09 4.76
CA LEU A 38 10.58 1.33 4.18
C LEU A 38 10.47 -0.04 4.85
N ILE A 39 9.28 -0.39 5.29
CA ILE A 39 8.96 -1.70 5.87
C ILE A 39 7.94 -2.39 4.98
N PHE A 40 8.37 -3.49 4.36
CA PHE A 40 7.49 -4.28 3.52
C PHE A 40 6.56 -5.15 4.38
N ILE A 41 5.27 -4.85 4.38
CA ILE A 41 4.26 -5.51 5.23
C ILE A 41 4.30 -7.04 5.14
N PRO A 42 4.34 -7.69 3.95
CA PRO A 42 4.39 -9.14 3.87
C PRO A 42 5.64 -9.75 4.52
N GLU A 43 6.77 -9.08 4.46
CA GLU A 43 8.01 -9.53 5.10
C GLU A 43 7.94 -9.39 6.62
N ALA A 44 7.48 -8.25 7.11
CA ALA A 44 7.26 -8.02 8.53
C ALA A 44 6.30 -9.07 9.13
N MET A 45 5.21 -9.38 8.43
CA MET A 45 4.26 -10.41 8.86
C MET A 45 4.86 -11.83 8.88
N ARG A 46 5.64 -12.21 7.85
CA ARG A 46 6.32 -13.52 7.82
C ARG A 46 7.33 -13.67 8.95
N ASN A 47 8.03 -12.59 9.30
CA ASN A 47 9.03 -12.59 10.35
C ASN A 47 8.43 -12.32 11.75
N ALA A 48 7.10 -12.23 11.86
CA ALA A 48 6.37 -11.88 13.07
C ALA A 48 6.84 -10.56 13.73
N VAL A 49 7.36 -9.62 12.94
CA VAL A 49 7.80 -8.31 13.40
C VAL A 49 6.60 -7.36 13.36
N THR A 50 5.96 -7.18 14.50
CA THR A 50 4.76 -6.34 14.62
C THR A 50 4.89 -5.26 15.68
N HIS A 51 6.04 -5.17 16.35
CA HIS A 51 6.32 -4.15 17.37
C HIS A 51 7.41 -3.21 16.89
N TYR A 52 7.14 -1.92 16.96
CA TYR A 52 8.07 -0.85 16.59
C TYR A 52 8.07 0.24 17.65
N GLU A 53 9.24 0.81 17.89
CA GLU A 53 9.42 1.91 18.83
C GLU A 53 9.52 3.21 18.06
N LEU A 54 8.72 4.20 18.42
CA LEU A 54 8.69 5.51 17.77
C LEU A 54 9.58 6.52 18.48
N ALA A 55 10.28 7.32 17.70
CA ALA A 55 10.94 8.52 18.20
C ALA A 55 9.92 9.67 18.39
N ASP A 56 10.25 10.67 19.21
CA ASP A 56 9.32 11.73 19.64
C ASP A 56 8.63 12.50 18.50
N LYS A 57 9.26 12.68 17.39
CA LYS A 57 8.70 13.44 16.25
C LYS A 57 8.56 12.59 15.00
N GLU A 58 8.58 11.29 15.16
CA GLU A 58 8.45 10.37 14.05
C GLU A 58 7.08 10.48 13.39
N LYS A 59 7.03 10.27 12.08
CA LYS A 59 5.77 10.14 11.34
C LYS A 59 5.54 8.66 11.04
N VAL A 60 4.29 8.23 11.02
CA VAL A 60 3.91 6.86 10.70
C VAL A 60 3.12 6.88 9.41
N GLY A 61 3.65 6.25 8.38
CA GLY A 61 3.04 6.20 7.05
C GLY A 61 2.61 4.80 6.65
N PHE A 62 1.55 4.74 5.85
CA PHE A 62 1.13 3.53 5.15
C PHE A 62 1.01 3.80 3.66
N VAL A 63 1.56 2.92 2.81
CA VAL A 63 1.40 3.01 1.36
C VAL A 63 0.86 1.68 0.83
N PHE A 64 -0.29 1.72 0.15
CA PHE A 64 -0.96 0.49 -0.30
C PHE A 64 -1.84 0.72 -1.54
N PRO A 65 -2.11 -0.33 -2.34
CA PRO A 65 -3.04 -0.23 -3.46
C PRO A 65 -4.49 -0.30 -3.00
N ILE A 66 -5.40 0.17 -3.83
CA ILE A 66 -6.84 -0.06 -3.66
C ILE A 66 -7.25 -1.35 -4.36
N TYR A 67 -7.86 -2.27 -3.63
CA TYR A 67 -8.42 -3.52 -4.14
C TYR A 67 -9.94 -3.46 -4.09
N SER A 68 -10.56 -3.30 -5.26
CA SER A 68 -12.03 -3.20 -5.36
C SER A 68 -12.63 -2.20 -4.37
N TRP A 69 -12.10 -0.96 -4.38
CA TRP A 69 -12.56 0.18 -3.56
C TRP A 69 -12.40 0.00 -2.04
N GLY A 70 -11.39 -0.75 -1.63
CA GLY A 70 -11.00 -0.92 -0.22
C GLY A 70 -9.52 -1.16 -0.04
N PRO A 71 -8.99 -0.99 1.17
CA PRO A 71 -7.63 -1.40 1.50
C PRO A 71 -7.47 -2.92 1.37
N PRO A 72 -6.31 -3.44 0.94
CA PRO A 72 -6.06 -4.88 0.90
C PRO A 72 -6.21 -5.53 2.29
N PRO A 73 -6.81 -6.73 2.39
CA PRO A 73 -6.95 -7.42 3.68
C PRO A 73 -5.65 -7.56 4.47
N ILE A 74 -4.53 -7.81 3.79
CA ILE A 74 -3.22 -7.94 4.43
C ILE A 74 -2.78 -6.65 5.13
N VAL A 75 -3.12 -5.48 4.58
CA VAL A 75 -2.80 -4.18 5.20
C VAL A 75 -3.60 -3.98 6.48
N LEU A 76 -4.90 -4.31 6.45
CA LEU A 76 -5.77 -4.22 7.62
C LEU A 76 -5.37 -5.24 8.70
N GLN A 77 -5.00 -6.47 8.32
CA GLN A 77 -4.50 -7.49 9.23
C GLN A 77 -3.19 -7.07 9.90
N PHE A 78 -2.25 -6.53 9.13
CA PHE A 78 -1.00 -6.00 9.67
C PHE A 78 -1.27 -4.86 10.65
N LEU A 79 -2.09 -3.87 10.27
CA LEU A 79 -2.46 -2.75 11.13
C LEU A 79 -3.12 -3.23 12.44
N GLN A 80 -3.97 -4.23 12.38
CA GLN A 80 -4.60 -4.82 13.57
C GLN A 80 -3.57 -5.41 14.53
N GLY A 81 -2.57 -6.14 14.02
CA GLY A 81 -1.50 -6.75 14.80
C GLY A 81 -0.38 -5.78 15.20
N LEU A 82 -0.29 -4.61 14.56
CA LEU A 82 0.78 -3.64 14.79
C LEU A 82 0.74 -3.05 16.21
N SER A 83 1.89 -2.96 16.84
CA SER A 83 2.10 -2.30 18.14
C SER A 83 3.17 -1.22 17.99
N LEU A 84 2.83 -0.01 18.40
CA LEU A 84 3.72 1.15 18.39
C LEU A 84 3.96 1.59 19.84
N SER A 85 5.17 1.39 20.35
CA SER A 85 5.58 1.98 21.64
C SER A 85 5.94 3.45 21.45
N ASN A 86 5.78 4.23 22.51
CA ASN A 86 5.99 5.68 22.50
C ASN A 86 5.09 6.45 21.52
N TYR A 87 3.90 5.89 21.22
CA TYR A 87 2.91 6.64 20.43
C TYR A 87 2.26 7.73 21.29
N HIS A 88 2.57 8.98 20.96
CA HIS A 88 2.07 10.20 21.62
C HIS A 88 1.36 11.12 20.62
N SER A 89 0.50 10.54 19.77
CA SER A 89 -0.20 11.27 18.69
C SER A 89 0.77 11.81 17.60
N GLN A 90 1.78 11.02 17.26
CA GLN A 90 2.62 11.29 16.11
C GLN A 90 1.77 11.40 14.84
N TYR A 91 2.25 12.18 13.87
CA TYR A 91 1.55 12.36 12.61
C TYR A 91 1.42 11.04 11.85
N PHE A 92 0.18 10.64 11.62
CA PHE A 92 -0.16 9.36 10.99
C PHE A 92 -0.83 9.62 9.64
N PHE A 93 -0.27 9.07 8.57
CA PHE A 93 -0.78 9.28 7.23
C PHE A 93 -0.87 8.00 6.43
N PHE A 94 -1.64 8.03 5.34
CA PHE A 94 -1.57 6.99 4.32
C PHE A 94 -1.57 7.60 2.91
N VAL A 95 -0.99 6.83 1.98
CA VAL A 95 -1.06 7.10 0.55
C VAL A 95 -1.52 5.84 -0.15
N CYS A 96 -2.59 5.94 -0.94
CA CYS A 96 -3.08 4.78 -1.67
C CYS A 96 -2.95 4.97 -3.19
N SER A 97 -2.55 3.90 -3.90
CA SER A 97 -2.58 3.87 -5.37
C SER A 97 -3.89 3.26 -5.87
N CYS A 98 -4.51 3.89 -6.86
CA CYS A 98 -5.71 3.40 -7.52
C CYS A 98 -5.61 3.61 -9.03
N GLY A 99 -6.36 2.82 -9.81
CA GLY A 99 -6.46 3.02 -11.24
C GLY A 99 -7.31 4.25 -11.62
N ASP A 100 -8.40 4.45 -10.87
CA ASP A 100 -9.36 5.52 -11.12
C ASP A 100 -9.83 6.18 -9.82
N ASP A 101 -10.53 5.43 -8.95
CA ASP A 101 -11.06 5.96 -7.70
C ASP A 101 -10.88 4.99 -6.52
N THR A 102 -11.03 5.50 -5.31
CA THR A 102 -10.76 4.77 -4.07
C THR A 102 -12.01 4.23 -3.37
N GLY A 103 -13.21 4.67 -3.79
CA GLY A 103 -14.39 4.48 -2.97
C GLY A 103 -14.20 5.09 -1.58
N LEU A 104 -14.74 4.45 -0.55
CA LEU A 104 -14.58 4.83 0.86
C LEU A 104 -13.36 4.18 1.53
N ALA A 105 -12.33 3.80 0.78
CA ALA A 105 -11.13 3.15 1.34
C ALA A 105 -10.46 4.01 2.42
N GLN A 106 -10.49 5.33 2.28
CA GLN A 106 -10.03 6.27 3.30
C GLN A 106 -10.77 6.03 4.61
N GLN A 107 -12.10 6.00 4.60
CA GLN A 107 -12.90 5.78 5.81
C GLN A 107 -12.57 4.43 6.44
N VAL A 108 -12.52 3.36 5.63
CA VAL A 108 -12.20 2.00 6.13
C VAL A 108 -10.83 1.96 6.80
N PHE A 109 -9.82 2.59 6.21
CA PHE A 109 -8.48 2.62 6.79
C PHE A 109 -8.42 3.47 8.06
N CYS A 110 -9.02 4.67 8.05
CA CYS A 110 -9.05 5.54 9.22
C CYS A 110 -9.82 4.92 10.39
N ASP A 111 -10.92 4.20 10.12
CA ASP A 111 -11.66 3.46 11.15
C ASP A 111 -10.79 2.35 11.77
N ALA A 112 -9.99 1.64 10.97
CA ALA A 112 -9.06 0.64 11.46
C ALA A 112 -7.93 1.24 12.31
N VAL A 113 -7.41 2.43 11.95
CA VAL A 113 -6.45 3.20 12.75
C VAL A 113 -7.08 3.65 14.08
N ALA A 114 -8.33 4.15 14.03
CA ALA A 114 -9.06 4.60 15.23
C ALA A 114 -9.35 3.44 16.19
N ALA A 115 -9.59 2.23 15.70
CA ALA A 115 -9.76 1.03 16.52
C ALA A 115 -8.50 0.69 17.36
N LYS A 116 -7.33 1.16 16.92
CA LYS A 116 -6.06 1.09 17.68
C LYS A 116 -5.89 2.23 18.70
N ARG A 117 -6.87 3.13 18.80
CA ARG A 117 -6.80 4.40 19.55
C ARG A 117 -5.70 5.34 19.00
N TRP A 118 -5.37 5.20 17.74
CA TRP A 118 -4.51 6.11 17.00
C TRP A 118 -5.36 7.05 16.15
N ARG A 119 -4.74 8.13 15.67
CA ARG A 119 -5.43 9.10 14.84
C ARG A 119 -4.78 9.17 13.47
N CYS A 120 -5.56 8.99 12.42
CA CYS A 120 -5.14 9.27 11.06
C CYS A 120 -5.26 10.78 10.80
N ASP A 121 -4.15 11.44 10.47
CA ASP A 121 -4.11 12.90 10.28
C ASP A 121 -4.24 13.29 8.80
N ALA A 122 -3.79 12.44 7.87
CA ALA A 122 -3.85 12.72 6.45
C ALA A 122 -4.00 11.46 5.61
N GLY A 123 -4.60 11.63 4.42
CA GLY A 123 -4.78 10.55 3.45
C GLY A 123 -4.79 11.08 2.02
N PHE A 124 -4.05 10.43 1.15
CA PHE A 124 -3.87 10.86 -0.23
C PHE A 124 -4.06 9.71 -1.21
N SER A 125 -4.65 10.00 -2.37
CA SER A 125 -4.66 9.06 -3.48
C SER A 125 -3.73 9.50 -4.60
N VAL A 126 -3.08 8.53 -5.24
CA VAL A 126 -2.28 8.68 -6.44
C VAL A 126 -2.85 7.77 -7.51
N THR A 127 -3.25 8.36 -8.63
CA THR A 127 -3.75 7.60 -9.78
C THR A 127 -2.55 6.96 -10.50
N MET A 128 -2.61 5.64 -10.69
CA MET A 128 -1.57 4.84 -11.33
C MET A 128 -2.17 4.01 -12.47
N PRO A 129 -1.37 3.52 -13.40
CA PRO A 129 -1.87 2.66 -14.47
C PRO A 129 -2.63 1.45 -13.96
N ASN A 130 -3.74 1.13 -14.64
CA ASN A 130 -4.52 -0.08 -14.37
C ASN A 130 -3.71 -1.33 -14.71
N ASN A 131 -3.80 -2.33 -13.84
CA ASN A 131 -3.10 -3.61 -14.01
C ASN A 131 -3.97 -4.82 -13.60
N TYR A 132 -5.27 -4.62 -13.42
CA TYR A 132 -6.21 -5.67 -13.07
C TYR A 132 -6.87 -6.22 -14.34
N VAL A 133 -6.63 -7.51 -14.62
CA VAL A 133 -7.04 -8.19 -15.86
C VAL A 133 -7.86 -9.47 -15.62
N LEU A 134 -8.34 -9.69 -14.38
CA LEU A 134 -8.93 -10.98 -14.02
C LEU A 134 -10.45 -11.06 -14.25
N LEU A 135 -11.13 -9.95 -14.48
CA LEU A 135 -12.56 -9.92 -14.75
C LEU A 135 -12.84 -9.39 -16.16
N PRO A 136 -13.86 -9.91 -16.85
CA PRO A 136 -14.29 -9.35 -18.13
C PRO A 136 -14.57 -7.86 -18.04
N GLY A 137 -14.09 -7.09 -19.01
CA GLY A 137 -14.23 -5.62 -19.05
C GLY A 137 -13.17 -4.85 -18.28
N PHE A 138 -12.23 -5.54 -17.63
CA PHE A 138 -11.04 -4.92 -17.03
C PHE A 138 -9.81 -5.30 -17.85
N ASP A 139 -8.99 -4.32 -18.15
CA ASP A 139 -7.76 -4.49 -18.89
C ASP A 139 -6.72 -3.44 -18.45
N VAL A 140 -5.51 -3.56 -18.93
CA VAL A 140 -4.48 -2.53 -18.77
C VAL A 140 -4.84 -1.28 -19.56
N ASP A 141 -4.37 -0.13 -19.11
CA ASP A 141 -4.53 1.14 -19.83
C ASP A 141 -3.82 1.11 -21.20
N SER A 142 -4.28 1.91 -22.17
CA SER A 142 -3.51 2.16 -23.40
C SER A 142 -2.16 2.83 -23.06
N LYS A 143 -1.19 2.71 -23.97
CA LYS A 143 0.15 3.29 -23.75
C LYS A 143 0.12 4.81 -23.50
N GLU A 144 -0.80 5.52 -24.14
CA GLU A 144 -0.98 6.95 -23.96
C GLU A 144 -1.54 7.28 -22.58
N VAL A 145 -2.53 6.50 -22.12
CA VAL A 145 -3.14 6.65 -20.78
C VAL A 145 -2.15 6.26 -19.69
N GLU A 146 -1.43 5.12 -19.88
CA GLU A 146 -0.36 4.68 -18.98
C GLU A 146 0.68 5.77 -18.78
N LYS A 147 1.21 6.33 -19.90
CA LYS A 147 2.22 7.39 -19.86
C LYS A 147 1.71 8.62 -19.12
N ARG A 148 0.52 9.11 -19.44
CA ARG A 148 -0.08 10.26 -18.75
C ARG A 148 -0.22 10.03 -17.26
N LYS A 149 -0.78 8.87 -16.84
CA LYS A 149 -0.93 8.53 -15.42
C LYS A 149 0.42 8.48 -14.68
N LEU A 150 1.47 7.98 -15.34
CA LEU A 150 2.82 7.96 -14.75
C LEU A 150 3.42 9.37 -14.63
N ASP A 151 3.27 10.20 -15.66
CA ASP A 151 3.74 11.59 -15.63
C ASP A 151 3.01 12.41 -14.53
N ASP A 152 1.69 12.26 -14.43
CA ASP A 152 0.86 12.90 -13.39
C ASP A 152 1.21 12.39 -11.98
N ALA A 153 1.50 11.07 -11.85
CA ALA A 153 1.87 10.46 -10.57
C ALA A 153 3.18 11.02 -10.01
N VAL A 154 4.17 11.32 -10.86
CA VAL A 154 5.44 11.94 -10.43
C VAL A 154 5.18 13.28 -9.74
N GLN A 155 4.37 14.15 -10.36
CA GLN A 155 4.01 15.45 -9.79
C GLN A 155 3.20 15.29 -8.51
N ARG A 156 2.19 14.40 -8.54
CA ARG A 156 1.32 14.15 -7.38
C ARG A 156 2.08 13.63 -6.16
N VAL A 157 3.03 12.72 -6.35
CA VAL A 157 3.84 12.19 -5.23
C VAL A 157 4.77 13.26 -4.66
N ALA A 158 5.31 14.16 -5.47
CA ALA A 158 6.11 15.29 -4.98
C ALA A 158 5.25 16.22 -4.10
N GLU A 159 4.06 16.65 -4.57
CA GLU A 159 3.11 17.46 -3.79
C GLU A 159 2.72 16.78 -2.47
N VAL A 160 2.41 15.47 -2.52
CA VAL A 160 2.06 14.68 -1.32
C VAL A 160 3.25 14.62 -0.36
N GLY A 161 4.47 14.46 -0.88
CA GLY A 161 5.70 14.48 -0.07
C GLY A 161 5.86 15.77 0.71
N GLU A 162 5.67 16.93 0.06
CA GLU A 162 5.73 18.25 0.69
C GLU A 162 4.66 18.39 1.79
N MET A 163 3.41 18.01 1.50
CA MET A 163 2.33 18.05 2.49
C MET A 163 2.61 17.14 3.71
N ILE A 164 3.20 15.97 3.50
CA ILE A 164 3.60 15.08 4.58
C ILE A 164 4.75 15.67 5.39
N GLU A 165 5.74 16.29 4.73
CA GLU A 165 6.86 16.95 5.39
C GLU A 165 6.36 18.07 6.32
N GLU A 166 5.45 18.88 5.85
CA GLU A 166 4.78 19.97 6.60
C GLU A 166 3.77 19.47 7.63
N ARG A 167 3.48 18.17 7.68
CA ARG A 167 2.43 17.56 8.54
C ARG A 167 1.05 18.16 8.29
N THR A 168 0.75 18.46 7.04
CA THR A 168 -0.55 18.99 6.64
C THR A 168 -1.65 17.97 6.96
N LYS A 169 -2.67 18.39 7.69
CA LYS A 169 -3.85 17.56 8.00
C LYS A 169 -4.87 17.72 6.88
N SER A 170 -4.84 16.80 5.95
CA SER A 170 -5.70 16.85 4.76
C SER A 170 -6.03 15.46 4.26
N PHE A 171 -7.26 15.31 3.77
CA PHE A 171 -7.71 14.10 3.10
C PHE A 171 -8.07 14.41 1.65
N GLN A 172 -7.29 13.86 0.73
CA GLN A 172 -7.38 14.13 -0.71
C GLN A 172 -7.41 12.80 -1.47
N CYS A 173 -8.44 12.00 -1.19
CA CYS A 173 -8.71 10.76 -1.89
C CYS A 173 -9.86 10.97 -2.88
N ASN A 174 -9.69 10.48 -4.11
CA ASN A 174 -10.75 10.51 -5.13
C ASN A 174 -11.75 9.36 -4.86
N GLU A 175 -12.85 9.64 -4.19
CA GLU A 175 -13.87 8.63 -3.88
C GLU A 175 -14.65 8.15 -5.12
N GLY A 176 -14.70 8.95 -6.19
CA GLY A 176 -15.44 8.64 -7.40
C GLY A 176 -16.97 8.65 -7.19
N ARG A 177 -17.69 8.01 -8.14
CA ARG A 177 -19.16 7.92 -8.10
C ARG A 177 -19.61 6.69 -7.32
N PHE A 178 -20.70 6.81 -6.57
CA PHE A 178 -21.31 5.73 -5.76
C PHE A 178 -20.35 5.03 -4.80
N PRO A 179 -19.53 5.76 -4.00
CA PRO A 179 -18.47 5.17 -3.18
C PRO A 179 -19.01 4.21 -2.12
N PHE A 180 -20.21 4.48 -1.57
CA PHE A 180 -20.85 3.59 -0.60
C PHE A 180 -21.16 2.21 -1.20
N ILE A 181 -21.77 2.15 -2.39
CA ILE A 181 -22.10 0.88 -3.06
C ILE A 181 -20.83 0.10 -3.35
N LYS A 182 -19.82 0.77 -3.90
CA LYS A 182 -18.53 0.19 -4.23
C LYS A 182 -17.85 -0.45 -3.00
N THR A 183 -17.75 0.31 -1.91
CA THR A 183 -16.99 -0.15 -0.74
C THR A 183 -17.80 -1.02 0.22
N LYS A 184 -19.09 -0.74 0.43
CA LYS A 184 -19.87 -1.47 1.44
C LYS A 184 -20.60 -2.70 0.88
N LEU A 185 -20.87 -2.76 -0.44
CA LEU A 185 -21.54 -3.89 -1.05
C LEU A 185 -20.62 -4.70 -1.97
N ILE A 186 -19.90 -4.06 -2.90
CA ILE A 186 -19.07 -4.77 -3.89
C ILE A 186 -17.77 -5.29 -3.27
N ASN A 187 -17.05 -4.45 -2.51
CA ASN A 187 -15.77 -4.86 -1.92
C ASN A 187 -15.87 -6.12 -1.03
N PRO A 188 -16.83 -6.28 -0.11
CA PRO A 188 -16.95 -7.50 0.69
C PRO A 188 -17.20 -8.75 -0.16
N LEU A 189 -17.99 -8.63 -1.24
CA LEU A 189 -18.21 -9.74 -2.18
C LEU A 189 -16.94 -10.10 -2.95
N PHE A 190 -16.17 -9.10 -3.36
CA PHE A 190 -14.87 -9.30 -4.00
C PHE A 190 -13.89 -9.99 -3.06
N ILE A 191 -13.75 -9.51 -1.83
CA ILE A 191 -12.86 -10.14 -0.83
C ILE A 191 -13.26 -11.60 -0.58
N LYS A 192 -14.57 -11.90 -0.50
CA LYS A 192 -15.06 -13.25 -0.22
C LYS A 192 -14.94 -14.22 -1.41
N LYS A 193 -15.11 -13.73 -2.65
CA LYS A 193 -15.22 -14.58 -3.85
C LYS A 193 -14.23 -14.27 -4.95
N GLY A 194 -13.77 -13.02 -5.05
CA GLY A 194 -12.97 -12.51 -6.17
C GLY A 194 -11.47 -12.83 -6.07
N ILE A 195 -10.99 -13.17 -4.87
CA ILE A 195 -9.57 -13.47 -4.62
C ILE A 195 -9.26 -14.97 -4.57
N SER A 196 -10.17 -15.82 -5.06
CA SER A 196 -9.95 -17.26 -5.12
C SER A 196 -8.86 -17.62 -6.14
N VAL A 197 -7.88 -18.40 -5.72
CA VAL A 197 -6.77 -18.88 -6.57
C VAL A 197 -7.10 -20.14 -7.37
N GLY A 198 -8.24 -20.79 -7.11
CA GLY A 198 -8.59 -22.09 -7.71
C GLY A 198 -8.79 -22.09 -9.24
N LYS A 199 -8.85 -20.90 -9.87
CA LYS A 199 -8.93 -20.75 -11.34
C LYS A 199 -7.58 -20.54 -12.00
N PHE A 200 -6.51 -20.34 -11.26
CA PHE A 200 -5.18 -20.20 -11.81
C PHE A 200 -4.58 -21.56 -12.10
N HIS A 201 -4.12 -21.77 -13.31
CA HIS A 201 -3.43 -22.97 -13.73
C HIS A 201 -2.28 -22.63 -14.67
N VAL A 202 -1.26 -23.47 -14.66
CA VAL A 202 -0.13 -23.36 -15.59
C VAL A 202 -0.51 -24.05 -16.88
N THR A 203 -0.25 -23.43 -18.02
CA THR A 203 -0.47 -24.00 -19.37
C THR A 203 0.81 -24.57 -19.92
N ASP A 204 0.72 -25.34 -21.01
CA ASP A 204 1.86 -25.93 -21.73
C ASP A 204 2.81 -24.87 -22.34
N ALA A 205 2.39 -23.60 -22.39
CA ALA A 205 3.26 -22.48 -22.78
C ALA A 205 4.30 -22.10 -21.69
N CYS A 206 4.25 -22.72 -20.52
CA CYS A 206 5.23 -22.48 -19.47
C CYS A 206 6.60 -23.03 -19.85
N ILE A 207 7.62 -22.16 -19.87
CA ILE A 207 9.01 -22.50 -20.16
C ILE A 207 9.86 -22.71 -18.89
N ALA A 208 9.24 -22.88 -17.73
CA ALA A 208 9.90 -23.10 -16.44
C ALA A 208 10.98 -22.06 -16.06
N CYS A 209 10.87 -20.82 -16.53
CA CYS A 209 11.87 -19.77 -16.28
C CYS A 209 11.90 -19.25 -14.83
N LYS A 210 11.01 -19.71 -13.95
CA LYS A 210 10.89 -19.32 -12.53
C LYS A 210 10.65 -17.81 -12.30
N ARG A 211 10.27 -17.06 -13.32
CA ARG A 211 10.05 -15.62 -13.18
C ARG A 211 8.89 -15.31 -12.22
N CYS A 212 7.80 -16.08 -12.31
CA CYS A 212 6.63 -15.93 -11.42
C CYS A 212 6.97 -16.13 -9.95
N GLU A 213 7.84 -17.12 -9.63
CA GLU A 213 8.37 -17.35 -8.29
C GLU A 213 9.23 -16.18 -7.80
N LYS A 214 10.13 -15.69 -8.65
CA LYS A 214 11.05 -14.59 -8.29
C LYS A 214 10.36 -13.24 -8.09
N VAL A 215 9.29 -12.95 -8.84
CA VAL A 215 8.61 -11.65 -8.77
C VAL A 215 7.45 -11.63 -7.80
N CYS A 216 7.03 -12.78 -7.26
CA CYS A 216 5.89 -12.84 -6.34
C CYS A 216 6.24 -12.17 -5.00
N PRO A 217 5.63 -11.02 -4.66
CA PRO A 217 5.95 -10.33 -3.42
C PRO A 217 5.49 -11.09 -2.17
N MET A 218 4.53 -12.02 -2.35
CA MET A 218 4.00 -12.84 -1.25
C MET A 218 4.76 -14.14 -1.06
N LEU A 219 5.67 -14.51 -1.96
CA LEU A 219 6.43 -15.77 -2.00
C LEU A 219 5.51 -17.01 -1.94
N ASN A 220 4.31 -16.92 -2.51
CA ASN A 220 3.31 -17.99 -2.53
C ASN A 220 3.25 -18.76 -3.87
N ILE A 221 4.20 -18.51 -4.75
CA ILE A 221 4.38 -19.26 -6.01
C ILE A 221 5.70 -20.02 -5.91
N VAL A 222 5.61 -21.34 -6.00
CA VAL A 222 6.77 -22.23 -5.96
C VAL A 222 6.74 -23.13 -7.20
N MET A 223 7.85 -23.22 -7.92
CA MET A 223 8.02 -24.15 -9.02
C MET A 223 8.44 -25.51 -8.48
N VAL A 224 7.55 -26.49 -8.57
CA VAL A 224 7.81 -27.85 -8.11
C VAL A 224 8.05 -28.74 -9.33
N GLY A 225 9.27 -29.24 -9.48
CA GLY A 225 9.68 -30.31 -10.42
C GLY A 225 9.38 -30.07 -11.90
N TRP A 226 10.44 -29.96 -12.69
CA TRP A 226 10.44 -30.23 -14.15
C TRP A 226 11.55 -31.26 -14.42
#